data_996d1804ce67d6b650e9b39e40813e2d
#
_entry.id   996d1804ce67d6b650e9b39e40813e2d
#
_cell.length_a   1.000
_cell.length_b   1.000
_cell.length_c   1.000
_cell.angle_alpha   90.00
_cell.angle_beta   90.00
_cell.angle_gamma   90.00
#
_symmetry.space_group_name_H-M   'P 1'
#
loop_
_entity.id
_entity.type
_entity.pdbx_description
1 polymer ?
#
loop_
_entity_poly.entity_id
_entity_poly.type
_entity_poly.pdbx_seq_one_letter_code
_entity_poly.pdbx_strand_id
1 'polypeptide(L)'
;VDDVGHTLIIGPTGKGKSVMLGTMVLNFMKYESKYLDERNRYKKSGSQVFIFDKGASSKVLTIASGGKFYDLDSENHMAFQPLRNIHKTKDLEFAMEWVMGLIEQEDEHLARDVENRKEVYDGLLALSKMEEPQKRTITNLVKLVQPPKLKEALRVYSQEGIYGSYFDNNDDVMEDSNFMTFEMGKIMEKPKVLLPVLEYLFYRIETEKLGKDIPTLVVLDECWVFLRHERMKAKIEEWLKVLRKANASVVFATQSLSDIEKSSIASTIKDACMTKIFLPNENALSTHSKIYEGYNLSQIAIATIDRAYGQRQYLYNSKYGTRLFELNLSRLELAYVGAGDDMSKLMIEKLSDTYMDQYPEPERKHEYLRNLNKAYLKYKYDEGKISREDLEIADTIISNFK
;
A
#
# COMPACT_ATOMS: atom_id res chain seq x y z
N VAL A 1 -2.85 0.35 -23.80
CA VAL A 1 -2.79 -0.99 -23.19
C VAL A 1 -4.23 -1.47 -23.14
N ASP A 2 -4.54 -2.48 -23.93
CA ASP A 2 -5.93 -2.97 -24.10
C ASP A 2 -6.43 -3.77 -22.89
N ASP A 3 -5.64 -3.90 -21.82
CA ASP A 3 -6.02 -4.67 -20.64
C ASP A 3 -5.19 -4.27 -19.41
N VAL A 4 -5.82 -4.29 -18.24
CA VAL A 4 -5.18 -4.10 -16.94
C VAL A 4 -4.37 -5.35 -16.60
N GLY A 5 -3.06 -5.20 -16.41
CA GLY A 5 -2.13 -6.29 -16.09
C GLY A 5 -1.42 -6.08 -14.76
N HIS A 6 -1.23 -7.19 -14.01
CA HIS A 6 -0.39 -7.16 -12.82
C HIS A 6 1.09 -7.23 -13.20
N THR A 7 1.96 -6.68 -12.34
CA THR A 7 3.40 -6.59 -12.57
C THR A 7 4.16 -7.20 -11.38
N LEU A 8 5.22 -7.92 -11.67
CA LEU A 8 6.14 -8.45 -10.67
C LEU A 8 7.51 -7.79 -10.84
N ILE A 9 8.06 -7.22 -9.77
CA ILE A 9 9.37 -6.59 -9.73
C ILE A 9 10.27 -7.34 -8.76
N ILE A 10 11.39 -7.84 -9.25
CA ILE A 10 12.30 -8.66 -8.44
C ILE A 10 13.71 -8.10 -8.54
N GLY A 11 14.35 -7.91 -7.39
CA GLY A 11 15.76 -7.56 -7.38
C GLY A 11 16.34 -7.25 -6.01
N PRO A 12 17.64 -7.50 -5.85
CA PRO A 12 18.35 -7.28 -4.60
C PRO A 12 18.27 -5.84 -4.10
N THR A 13 18.50 -5.66 -2.79
CA THR A 13 18.58 -4.33 -2.15
C THR A 13 19.63 -3.46 -2.84
N GLY A 14 19.36 -2.15 -2.91
CA GLY A 14 20.30 -1.16 -3.44
C GLY A 14 20.43 -1.13 -4.97
N LYS A 15 19.68 -1.96 -5.71
CA LYS A 15 19.71 -1.99 -7.19
C LYS A 15 18.69 -1.08 -7.86
N GLY A 16 17.97 -0.21 -7.11
CA GLY A 16 17.06 0.81 -7.64
C GLY A 16 15.57 0.44 -7.66
N LYS A 17 15.14 -0.54 -6.84
CA LYS A 17 13.73 -0.98 -6.77
C LYS A 17 12.78 0.16 -6.41
N SER A 18 13.03 0.90 -5.33
CA SER A 18 12.16 1.98 -4.86
C SER A 18 12.07 3.13 -5.88
N VAL A 19 13.17 3.48 -6.53
CA VAL A 19 13.19 4.48 -7.61
C VAL A 19 12.33 4.03 -8.78
N MET A 20 12.43 2.78 -9.18
CA MET A 20 11.59 2.19 -10.24
C MET A 20 10.10 2.21 -9.85
N LEU A 21 9.76 1.82 -8.62
CA LEU A 21 8.39 1.87 -8.10
C LEU A 21 7.85 3.29 -8.09
N GLY A 22 8.60 4.25 -7.54
CA GLY A 22 8.22 5.66 -7.52
C GLY A 22 8.01 6.23 -8.92
N THR A 23 8.87 5.88 -9.88
CA THR A 23 8.72 6.28 -11.29
C THR A 23 7.47 5.69 -11.94
N MET A 24 7.15 4.43 -11.64
CA MET A 24 5.90 3.81 -12.11
C MET A 24 4.68 4.52 -11.54
N VAL A 25 4.69 4.83 -10.26
CA VAL A 25 3.62 5.59 -9.58
C VAL A 25 3.41 6.96 -10.22
N LEU A 26 4.49 7.76 -10.39
CA LEU A 26 4.41 9.07 -11.05
C LEU A 26 3.82 8.99 -12.45
N ASN A 27 4.21 8.00 -13.24
CA ASN A 27 3.67 7.80 -14.58
C ASN A 27 2.21 7.32 -14.53
N PHE A 28 1.85 6.48 -13.56
CA PHE A 28 0.48 6.01 -13.40
C PHE A 28 -0.47 7.13 -12.99
N MET A 29 -0.03 8.08 -12.17
CA MET A 29 -0.82 9.24 -11.75
C MET A 29 -1.24 10.17 -12.90
N LYS A 30 -0.66 10.03 -14.09
CA LYS A 30 -1.06 10.76 -15.31
C LYS A 30 -2.33 10.21 -15.96
N TYR A 31 -2.78 9.01 -15.58
CA TYR A 31 -4.00 8.44 -16.14
C TYR A 31 -5.24 9.13 -15.59
N GLU A 32 -6.15 9.45 -16.49
CA GLU A 32 -7.49 9.96 -16.18
C GLU A 32 -8.52 8.98 -16.74
N SER A 33 -9.60 8.77 -16.00
CA SER A 33 -10.79 8.10 -16.52
C SER A 33 -11.95 9.07 -16.69
N LYS A 34 -12.86 8.73 -17.60
CA LYS A 34 -14.15 9.38 -17.71
C LYS A 34 -15.20 8.38 -17.27
N TYR A 35 -15.99 8.73 -16.29
CA TYR A 35 -17.08 7.88 -15.80
C TYR A 35 -18.39 8.68 -15.73
N LEU A 36 -19.50 7.97 -15.74
CA LEU A 36 -20.82 8.56 -15.55
C LEU A 36 -21.12 8.61 -14.02
N ASP A 37 -21.49 9.79 -13.53
CA ASP A 37 -21.98 9.92 -12.16
C ASP A 37 -23.40 9.35 -12.04
N GLU A 38 -23.93 9.29 -10.83
CA GLU A 38 -25.29 8.80 -10.54
C GLU A 38 -26.41 9.56 -11.30
N ARG A 39 -26.09 10.73 -11.86
CA ARG A 39 -26.98 11.55 -12.68
C ARG A 39 -26.68 11.45 -14.18
N ASN A 40 -25.97 10.40 -14.61
CA ASN A 40 -25.55 10.19 -16.01
C ASN A 40 -24.74 11.35 -16.62
N ARG A 41 -23.97 12.08 -15.82
CA ARG A 41 -23.08 13.13 -16.32
C ARG A 41 -21.66 12.62 -16.39
N TYR A 42 -20.96 12.90 -17.49
CA TYR A 42 -19.54 12.58 -17.61
C TYR A 42 -18.73 13.39 -16.58
N LYS A 43 -18.00 12.69 -15.74
CA LYS A 43 -16.98 13.24 -14.86
C LYS A 43 -15.62 12.67 -15.21
N LYS A 44 -14.59 13.47 -14.99
CA LYS A 44 -13.20 13.00 -15.02
C LYS A 44 -12.78 12.66 -13.59
N SER A 45 -12.06 11.57 -13.44
CA SER A 45 -11.33 11.24 -12.20
C SER A 45 -9.88 10.98 -12.57
N GLY A 46 -8.98 11.44 -11.73
CA GLY A 46 -7.59 10.98 -11.77
C GLY A 46 -7.48 9.52 -11.32
N SER A 47 -6.29 8.96 -11.50
CA SER A 47 -5.98 7.61 -11.01
C SER A 47 -5.93 7.56 -9.48
N GLN A 48 -6.00 6.33 -8.94
CA GLN A 48 -5.79 6.05 -7.52
C GLN A 48 -4.52 5.23 -7.33
N VAL A 49 -3.79 5.50 -6.25
CA VAL A 49 -2.55 4.78 -5.90
C VAL A 49 -2.55 4.43 -4.41
N PHE A 50 -2.33 3.17 -4.11
CA PHE A 50 -2.18 2.66 -2.75
C PHE A 50 -0.86 1.91 -2.64
N ILE A 51 0.05 2.37 -1.77
CA ILE A 51 1.37 1.79 -1.59
C ILE A 51 1.47 1.21 -0.18
N PHE A 52 1.81 -0.06 -0.10
CA PHE A 52 2.26 -0.71 1.13
C PHE A 52 3.78 -0.75 1.08
N ASP A 53 4.41 0.18 1.81
CA ASP A 53 5.84 0.49 1.74
C ASP A 53 6.60 -0.08 2.93
N LYS A 54 7.90 -0.28 2.76
CA LYS A 54 8.83 -0.59 3.84
C LYS A 54 10.03 0.34 3.80
N GLY A 55 10.24 1.06 4.91
CA GLY A 55 11.35 2.01 5.04
C GLY A 55 11.02 3.41 4.55
N ALA A 56 9.73 3.73 4.38
CA ALA A 56 9.23 5.06 4.02
C ALA A 56 9.85 5.61 2.72
N SER A 57 10.15 4.73 1.76
CA SER A 57 10.80 5.09 0.50
C SER A 57 9.92 5.98 -0.37
N SER A 58 8.60 5.86 -0.23
CA SER A 58 7.59 6.62 -0.98
C SER A 58 7.09 7.87 -0.24
N LYS A 59 7.59 8.18 0.97
CA LYS A 59 7.09 9.28 1.82
C LYS A 59 7.14 10.63 1.12
N VAL A 60 8.30 10.99 0.59
CA VAL A 60 8.50 12.28 -0.09
C VAL A 60 7.59 12.39 -1.30
N LEU A 61 7.56 11.37 -2.15
CA LEU A 61 6.70 11.32 -3.33
C LEU A 61 5.23 11.48 -2.96
N THR A 62 4.76 10.76 -1.94
CA THR A 62 3.37 10.78 -1.50
C THR A 62 2.95 12.17 -1.02
N ILE A 63 3.71 12.76 -0.10
CA ILE A 63 3.39 14.08 0.48
C ILE A 63 3.50 15.17 -0.59
N ALA A 64 4.56 15.19 -1.39
CA ALA A 64 4.75 16.18 -2.45
C ALA A 64 3.66 16.12 -3.54
N SER A 65 3.05 14.98 -3.74
CA SER A 65 1.93 14.78 -4.67
C SER A 65 0.56 15.03 -4.02
N GLY A 66 0.51 15.47 -2.77
CA GLY A 66 -0.74 15.74 -2.03
C GLY A 66 -1.49 14.49 -1.59
N GLY A 67 -0.79 13.36 -1.53
CA GLY A 67 -1.27 12.11 -0.96
C GLY A 67 -1.15 12.09 0.57
N LYS A 68 -1.69 11.02 1.16
CA LYS A 68 -1.64 10.78 2.61
C LYS A 68 -0.62 9.68 2.90
N PHE A 69 0.30 9.97 3.81
CA PHE A 69 1.30 9.03 4.29
C PHE A 69 0.95 8.60 5.72
N TYR A 70 0.80 7.31 5.93
CA TYR A 70 0.47 6.70 7.22
C TYR A 70 1.63 5.82 7.70
N ASP A 71 2.26 6.20 8.82
CA ASP A 71 3.18 5.32 9.54
C ASP A 71 2.36 4.41 10.46
N LEU A 72 2.26 3.13 10.10
CA LEU A 72 1.41 2.15 10.76
C LEU A 72 1.87 1.78 12.20
N ASP A 73 2.99 2.26 12.67
CA ASP A 73 3.49 2.03 14.03
C ASP A 73 3.86 3.30 14.78
N SER A 74 3.46 4.47 14.31
CA SER A 74 3.67 5.67 15.11
C SER A 74 2.68 5.73 16.27
N GLU A 75 3.19 5.92 17.47
CA GLU A 75 2.40 5.93 18.72
C GLU A 75 1.25 6.94 18.71
N ASN A 76 1.28 7.92 17.82
CA ASN A 76 0.34 9.04 17.80
C ASN A 76 -0.66 9.02 16.61
N HIS A 77 -0.58 8.06 15.68
CA HIS A 77 -1.25 8.24 14.39
C HIS A 77 -2.07 7.07 13.86
N MET A 78 -2.12 5.94 14.58
CA MET A 78 -2.89 4.80 14.11
C MET A 78 -4.06 4.50 15.02
N ALA A 79 -5.18 5.10 14.69
CA ALA A 79 -6.45 4.82 15.34
C ALA A 79 -7.42 4.30 14.29
N PHE A 80 -7.61 2.99 14.22
CA PHE A 80 -8.66 2.39 13.38
C PHE A 80 -9.90 2.08 14.20
N GLN A 81 -11.05 2.11 13.52
CA GLN A 81 -12.32 1.67 14.08
C GLN A 81 -13.01 0.67 13.14
N PRO A 82 -12.54 -0.59 13.07
CA PRO A 82 -13.03 -1.57 12.12
C PRO A 82 -14.51 -1.93 12.29
N LEU A 83 -15.07 -1.72 13.47
CA LEU A 83 -16.48 -2.03 13.79
C LEU A 83 -17.44 -0.83 13.57
N ARG A 84 -16.94 0.32 13.10
CA ARG A 84 -17.74 1.55 12.98
C ARG A 84 -19.03 1.37 12.16
N ASN A 85 -18.93 0.71 11.02
CA ASN A 85 -19.97 0.63 10.01
C ASN A 85 -20.76 -0.70 10.00
N ILE A 86 -20.63 -1.51 11.03
CA ILE A 86 -21.25 -2.86 11.12
C ILE A 86 -22.79 -2.88 11.08
N HIS A 87 -23.45 -1.72 11.03
CA HIS A 87 -24.87 -1.62 10.72
C HIS A 87 -25.20 -1.98 9.27
N LYS A 88 -24.19 -2.02 8.37
CA LYS A 88 -24.33 -2.48 6.99
C LYS A 88 -23.94 -3.95 6.90
N THR A 89 -24.70 -4.74 6.13
CA THR A 89 -24.50 -6.19 6.04
C THR A 89 -23.07 -6.59 5.65
N LYS A 90 -22.50 -5.95 4.63
CA LYS A 90 -21.11 -6.27 4.19
C LYS A 90 -20.07 -5.96 5.27
N ASP A 91 -20.23 -4.84 5.98
CA ASP A 91 -19.31 -4.47 7.06
C ASP A 91 -19.47 -5.40 8.26
N LEU A 92 -20.67 -5.92 8.52
CA LEU A 92 -20.93 -6.92 9.57
C LEU A 92 -20.29 -8.27 9.21
N GLU A 93 -20.41 -8.72 7.96
CA GLU A 93 -19.77 -9.94 7.46
C GLU A 93 -18.24 -9.85 7.57
N PHE A 94 -17.67 -8.74 7.13
CA PHE A 94 -16.24 -8.49 7.30
C PHE A 94 -15.84 -8.49 8.77
N ALA A 95 -16.56 -7.75 9.63
CA ALA A 95 -16.26 -7.65 11.06
C ALA A 95 -16.30 -9.02 11.74
N MET A 96 -17.24 -9.90 11.35
CA MET A 96 -17.32 -11.26 11.87
C MET A 96 -16.03 -12.05 11.59
N GLU A 97 -15.61 -12.09 10.35
CA GLU A 97 -14.40 -12.83 9.96
C GLU A 97 -13.12 -12.16 10.53
N TRP A 98 -13.09 -10.84 10.59
CA TRP A 98 -11.98 -10.09 11.15
C TRP A 98 -11.81 -10.32 12.66
N VAL A 99 -12.92 -10.24 13.43
CA VAL A 99 -12.91 -10.51 14.88
C VAL A 99 -12.54 -11.96 15.16
N MET A 100 -13.09 -12.91 14.37
CA MET A 100 -12.67 -14.31 14.49
C MET A 100 -11.18 -14.50 14.21
N GLY A 101 -10.60 -13.72 13.30
CA GLY A 101 -9.16 -13.68 13.06
C GLY A 101 -8.34 -13.18 14.25
N LEU A 102 -8.85 -12.18 14.99
CA LEU A 102 -8.21 -11.74 16.24
C LEU A 102 -8.20 -12.87 17.29
N ILE A 103 -9.32 -13.56 17.44
CA ILE A 103 -9.46 -14.67 18.38
C ILE A 103 -8.54 -15.84 17.98
N GLU A 104 -8.47 -16.16 16.68
CA GLU A 104 -7.62 -17.22 16.14
C GLU A 104 -6.13 -16.99 16.45
N GLN A 105 -5.67 -15.75 16.45
CA GLN A 105 -4.29 -15.39 16.81
C GLN A 105 -3.97 -15.60 18.29
N GLU A 106 -4.98 -15.59 19.16
CA GLU A 106 -4.82 -15.86 20.61
C GLU A 106 -5.02 -17.34 20.92
N ASP A 107 -6.07 -17.95 20.35
CA ASP A 107 -6.39 -19.38 20.54
C ASP A 107 -7.19 -19.92 19.34
N GLU A 108 -6.56 -20.74 18.52
CA GLU A 108 -7.15 -21.35 17.33
C GLU A 108 -8.36 -22.24 17.67
N HIS A 109 -8.38 -22.89 18.84
CA HIS A 109 -9.49 -23.74 19.25
C HIS A 109 -10.74 -22.90 19.58
N LEU A 110 -10.56 -21.73 20.20
CA LEU A 110 -11.68 -20.82 20.45
C LEU A 110 -12.32 -20.34 19.15
N ALA A 111 -11.50 -20.04 18.13
CA ALA A 111 -12.00 -19.57 16.85
C ALA A 111 -12.74 -20.64 16.04
N ARG A 112 -12.40 -21.93 16.22
CA ARG A 112 -13.05 -23.05 15.53
C ARG A 112 -14.34 -23.51 16.20
N ASP A 113 -14.60 -23.11 17.44
CA ASP A 113 -15.79 -23.47 18.18
C ASP A 113 -17.03 -22.76 17.63
N VAL A 114 -18.05 -23.53 17.27
CA VAL A 114 -19.29 -23.03 16.66
C VAL A 114 -20.09 -22.16 17.63
N GLU A 115 -20.08 -22.48 18.92
CA GLU A 115 -20.80 -21.71 19.95
C GLU A 115 -20.12 -20.34 20.16
N ASN A 116 -18.79 -20.32 20.16
CA ASN A 116 -18.03 -19.06 20.23
C ASN A 116 -18.26 -18.18 18.99
N ARG A 117 -18.30 -18.78 17.80
CA ARG A 117 -18.64 -18.04 16.57
C ARG A 117 -20.03 -17.41 16.65
N LYS A 118 -21.01 -18.16 17.15
CA LYS A 118 -22.37 -17.66 17.36
C LYS A 118 -22.40 -16.52 18.37
N GLU A 119 -21.69 -16.66 19.47
CA GLU A 119 -21.61 -15.65 20.53
C GLU A 119 -20.99 -14.34 20.01
N VAL A 120 -19.93 -14.40 19.21
CA VAL A 120 -19.33 -13.24 18.55
C VAL A 120 -20.32 -12.60 17.58
N TYR A 121 -21.03 -13.40 16.78
CA TYR A 121 -22.02 -12.89 15.83
C TYR A 121 -23.16 -12.17 16.56
N ASP A 122 -23.72 -12.78 17.61
CA ASP A 122 -24.80 -12.18 18.40
C ASP A 122 -24.34 -10.88 19.07
N GLY A 123 -23.10 -10.85 19.58
CA GLY A 123 -22.47 -9.65 20.13
C GLY A 123 -22.28 -8.54 19.07
N LEU A 124 -21.78 -8.85 17.89
CA LEU A 124 -21.64 -7.92 16.78
C LEU A 124 -23.00 -7.39 16.29
N LEU A 125 -24.02 -8.27 16.23
CA LEU A 125 -25.37 -7.90 15.86
C LEU A 125 -26.00 -6.97 16.90
N ALA A 126 -25.76 -7.17 18.20
CA ALA A 126 -26.20 -6.26 19.25
C ALA A 126 -25.47 -4.90 19.15
N LEU A 127 -24.14 -4.95 18.89
CA LEU A 127 -23.33 -3.76 18.72
C LEU A 127 -23.76 -2.93 17.48
N SER A 128 -24.16 -3.58 16.39
CA SER A 128 -24.61 -2.93 15.15
C SER A 128 -25.88 -2.07 15.35
N LYS A 129 -26.69 -2.40 16.35
CA LYS A 129 -27.93 -1.67 16.70
C LYS A 129 -27.68 -0.42 17.55
N MET A 130 -26.45 -0.19 18.02
CA MET A 130 -26.12 1.05 18.72
C MET A 130 -26.21 2.24 17.76
N GLU A 131 -26.93 3.29 18.17
CA GLU A 131 -27.13 4.48 17.36
C GLU A 131 -25.83 5.25 17.11
N GLU A 132 -24.94 5.28 18.12
CA GLU A 132 -23.68 5.99 18.08
C GLU A 132 -22.56 5.12 17.49
N PRO A 133 -22.08 5.38 16.24
CA PRO A 133 -21.03 4.58 15.61
C PRO A 133 -19.73 4.54 16.40
N GLN A 134 -19.43 5.61 17.18
CA GLN A 134 -18.22 5.72 18.02
C GLN A 134 -18.19 4.67 19.13
N LYS A 135 -19.36 4.16 19.54
CA LYS A 135 -19.49 3.13 20.58
C LYS A 135 -19.37 1.70 20.05
N ARG A 136 -19.26 1.52 18.72
CA ARG A 136 -19.07 0.20 18.10
C ARG A 136 -17.60 -0.19 18.14
N THR A 137 -17.14 -0.56 19.33
CA THR A 137 -15.73 -0.80 19.67
C THR A 137 -15.53 -2.23 20.17
N ILE A 138 -14.29 -2.72 20.13
CA ILE A 138 -13.93 -4.04 20.68
C ILE A 138 -14.21 -4.07 22.20
N THR A 139 -13.91 -2.97 22.91
CA THR A 139 -14.22 -2.85 24.33
C THR A 139 -15.71 -3.11 24.62
N ASN A 140 -16.60 -2.59 23.80
CA ASN A 140 -18.03 -2.84 23.98
C ASN A 140 -18.44 -4.25 23.54
N LEU A 141 -17.78 -4.84 22.53
CA LEU A 141 -17.97 -6.24 22.15
C LEU A 141 -17.58 -7.18 23.30
N VAL A 142 -16.47 -6.93 24.00
CA VAL A 142 -16.02 -7.70 25.18
C VAL A 142 -17.06 -7.70 26.29
N LYS A 143 -17.86 -6.63 26.43
CA LYS A 143 -18.94 -6.56 27.43
C LYS A 143 -20.16 -7.40 27.02
N LEU A 144 -20.39 -7.56 25.71
CA LEU A 144 -21.55 -8.25 25.16
C LEU A 144 -21.36 -9.76 25.11
N VAL A 145 -20.18 -10.27 24.74
CA VAL A 145 -19.89 -11.71 24.71
C VAL A 145 -19.85 -12.29 26.13
N GLN A 146 -20.24 -13.57 26.31
CA GLN A 146 -20.36 -14.16 27.65
C GLN A 146 -19.16 -15.07 28.03
N PRO A 147 -18.63 -15.94 27.15
CA PRO A 147 -17.58 -16.89 27.52
C PRO A 147 -16.30 -16.19 28.04
N PRO A 148 -15.79 -16.52 29.25
CA PRO A 148 -14.64 -15.84 29.83
C PRO A 148 -13.38 -15.88 28.96
N LYS A 149 -13.08 -17.05 28.37
CA LYS A 149 -11.91 -17.20 27.48
C LYS A 149 -12.02 -16.33 26.22
N LEU A 150 -13.23 -16.19 25.70
CA LEU A 150 -13.49 -15.33 24.54
C LEU A 150 -13.26 -13.84 24.90
N LYS A 151 -13.71 -13.44 26.10
CA LYS A 151 -13.44 -12.09 26.64
C LYS A 151 -11.94 -11.84 26.77
N GLU A 152 -11.18 -12.80 27.31
CA GLU A 152 -9.73 -12.69 27.49
C GLU A 152 -9.02 -12.53 26.15
N ALA A 153 -9.37 -13.33 25.12
CA ALA A 153 -8.80 -13.24 23.79
C ALA A 153 -9.07 -11.85 23.13
N LEU A 154 -10.29 -11.34 23.27
CA LEU A 154 -10.65 -10.03 22.69
C LEU A 154 -10.09 -8.84 23.50
N ARG A 155 -9.91 -8.99 24.81
CA ARG A 155 -9.42 -7.91 25.68
C ARG A 155 -8.04 -7.42 25.27
N VAL A 156 -7.21 -8.28 24.68
CA VAL A 156 -5.86 -7.93 24.18
C VAL A 156 -5.93 -6.81 23.12
N TYR A 157 -7.03 -6.73 22.39
CA TYR A 157 -7.29 -5.77 21.32
C TYR A 157 -8.24 -4.63 21.71
N SER A 158 -8.76 -4.63 22.95
CA SER A 158 -9.60 -3.57 23.51
C SER A 158 -8.76 -2.41 24.05
N GLN A 159 -9.38 -1.31 24.44
CA GLN A 159 -8.72 -0.15 25.05
C GLN A 159 -7.87 -0.50 26.28
N GLU A 160 -8.22 -1.56 27.00
CA GLU A 160 -7.46 -2.06 28.16
C GLU A 160 -6.27 -2.95 27.75
N GLY A 161 -6.21 -3.38 26.50
CA GLY A 161 -5.22 -4.32 25.98
C GLY A 161 -4.05 -3.63 25.28
N ILE A 162 -2.97 -4.40 25.10
CA ILE A 162 -1.71 -3.89 24.50
C ILE A 162 -1.82 -3.48 23.04
N TYR A 163 -2.87 -3.94 22.31
CA TYR A 163 -3.09 -3.61 20.90
C TYR A 163 -4.33 -2.73 20.68
N GLY A 164 -4.96 -2.26 21.76
CA GLY A 164 -6.20 -1.47 21.68
C GLY A 164 -6.02 -0.17 20.93
N SER A 165 -4.88 0.50 21.08
CA SER A 165 -4.59 1.75 20.37
C SER A 165 -4.68 1.63 18.84
N TYR A 166 -4.47 0.44 18.27
CA TYR A 166 -4.61 0.22 16.83
C TYR A 166 -6.06 0.05 16.38
N PHE A 167 -6.93 -0.60 17.18
CA PHE A 167 -8.19 -1.14 16.69
C PHE A 167 -9.44 -0.67 17.43
N ASP A 168 -9.29 -0.12 18.62
CA ASP A 168 -10.39 0.16 19.52
C ASP A 168 -10.55 1.64 19.80
N ASN A 169 -10.75 2.41 18.72
CA ASN A 169 -10.84 3.85 18.75
C ASN A 169 -12.24 4.34 18.45
N ASN A 170 -12.52 5.60 18.82
CA ASN A 170 -13.82 6.24 18.56
C ASN A 170 -13.94 6.76 17.13
N ASP A 171 -12.81 7.04 16.48
CA ASP A 171 -12.71 7.54 15.12
C ASP A 171 -11.66 6.75 14.33
N ASP A 172 -11.76 6.86 13.02
CA ASP A 172 -10.83 6.22 12.09
C ASP A 172 -9.97 7.29 11.42
N VAL A 173 -8.66 7.13 11.49
CA VAL A 173 -7.70 8.12 10.95
C VAL A 173 -7.56 8.05 9.43
N MET A 174 -8.08 7.01 8.79
CA MET A 174 -7.96 6.85 7.35
C MET A 174 -8.89 7.84 6.63
N GLU A 175 -8.32 8.93 6.15
CA GLU A 175 -9.02 9.93 5.37
C GLU A 175 -9.27 9.47 3.92
N ASP A 176 -10.26 10.06 3.27
CA ASP A 176 -10.51 9.82 1.85
C ASP A 176 -9.45 10.51 0.98
N SER A 177 -8.57 9.72 0.36
CA SER A 177 -7.55 10.18 -0.57
C SER A 177 -7.40 9.21 -1.74
N ASN A 178 -7.02 9.74 -2.90
CA ASN A 178 -6.71 8.92 -4.08
C ASN A 178 -5.24 8.49 -4.13
N PHE A 179 -4.41 9.02 -3.26
CA PHE A 179 -3.04 8.55 -3.11
C PHE A 179 -2.74 8.35 -1.63
N MET A 180 -2.53 7.11 -1.24
CA MET A 180 -2.19 6.72 0.13
C MET A 180 -0.98 5.81 0.16
N THR A 181 -0.09 6.04 1.11
CA THR A 181 1.04 5.17 1.41
C THR A 181 0.97 4.72 2.86
N PHE A 182 1.10 3.42 3.07
CA PHE A 182 1.10 2.76 4.37
C PHE A 182 2.49 2.23 4.65
N GLU A 183 3.21 2.85 5.60
CA GLU A 183 4.54 2.40 6.03
C GLU A 183 4.40 1.25 7.04
N MET A 184 4.91 0.08 6.65
CA MET A 184 4.76 -1.16 7.42
C MET A 184 5.99 -1.51 8.27
N GLY A 185 7.13 -0.83 8.09
CA GLY A 185 8.45 -1.28 8.58
C GLY A 185 8.44 -1.82 10.00
N LYS A 186 8.00 -1.05 10.96
CA LYS A 186 7.99 -1.46 12.37
C LYS A 186 6.84 -2.42 12.73
N ILE A 187 5.65 -2.25 12.10
CA ILE A 187 4.49 -3.13 12.37
C ILE A 187 4.75 -4.58 11.90
N MET A 188 5.67 -4.77 10.93
CA MET A 188 6.07 -6.11 10.46
C MET A 188 6.69 -6.97 11.57
N GLU A 189 7.19 -6.36 12.64
CA GLU A 189 7.73 -7.06 13.81
C GLU A 189 6.64 -7.45 14.83
N LYS A 190 5.38 -7.02 14.59
CA LYS A 190 4.21 -7.27 15.45
C LYS A 190 3.15 -8.10 14.70
N PRO A 191 3.31 -9.43 14.56
CA PRO A 191 2.40 -10.26 13.75
C PRO A 191 0.93 -10.14 14.15
N LYS A 192 0.64 -10.02 15.45
CA LYS A 192 -0.72 -9.88 16.00
C LYS A 192 -1.40 -8.55 15.66
N VAL A 193 -0.64 -7.57 15.19
CA VAL A 193 -1.15 -6.26 14.74
C VAL A 193 -1.13 -6.19 13.21
N LEU A 194 -0.03 -6.64 12.59
CA LEU A 194 0.18 -6.54 11.15
C LEU A 194 -0.98 -7.16 10.36
N LEU A 195 -1.32 -8.40 10.64
CA LEU A 195 -2.34 -9.13 9.87
C LEU A 195 -3.72 -8.46 9.97
N PRO A 196 -4.27 -8.14 11.15
CA PRO A 196 -5.55 -7.45 11.26
C PRO A 196 -5.56 -6.06 10.62
N VAL A 197 -4.46 -5.30 10.70
CA VAL A 197 -4.33 -4.01 10.04
C VAL A 197 -4.40 -4.17 8.53
N LEU A 198 -3.64 -5.09 7.95
CA LEU A 198 -3.64 -5.33 6.51
C LEU A 198 -5.01 -5.80 6.00
N GLU A 199 -5.66 -6.72 6.71
CA GLU A 199 -7.00 -7.18 6.37
C GLU A 199 -8.01 -6.00 6.37
N TYR A 200 -7.93 -5.12 7.35
CA TYR A 200 -8.78 -3.94 7.43
C TYR A 200 -8.51 -2.94 6.30
N LEU A 201 -7.24 -2.61 6.04
CA LEU A 201 -6.86 -1.70 4.97
C LEU A 201 -7.27 -2.24 3.59
N PHE A 202 -7.07 -3.54 3.34
CA PHE A 202 -7.49 -4.17 2.10
C PHE A 202 -9.01 -4.12 1.93
N TYR A 203 -9.76 -4.40 2.99
CA TYR A 203 -11.21 -4.29 3.00
C TYR A 203 -11.69 -2.86 2.68
N ARG A 204 -11.06 -1.85 3.30
CA ARG A 204 -11.38 -0.44 3.04
C ARG A 204 -11.10 -0.04 1.59
N ILE A 205 -9.93 -0.41 1.06
CA ILE A 205 -9.58 -0.15 -0.35
C ILE A 205 -10.60 -0.83 -1.27
N GLU A 206 -10.92 -2.09 -1.02
CA GLU A 206 -11.84 -2.86 -1.85
C GLU A 206 -13.25 -2.26 -1.87
N THR A 207 -13.79 -1.92 -0.73
CA THR A 207 -15.18 -1.47 -0.59
C THR A 207 -15.38 0.00 -0.94
N GLU A 208 -14.39 0.85 -0.66
CA GLU A 208 -14.54 2.30 -0.80
C GLU A 208 -13.93 2.85 -2.08
N LYS A 209 -12.91 2.19 -2.62
CA LYS A 209 -12.08 2.71 -3.72
C LYS A 209 -12.24 1.95 -5.03
N LEU A 210 -12.41 0.63 -4.98
CA LEU A 210 -12.50 -0.18 -6.20
C LEU A 210 -13.91 -0.18 -6.82
N GLY A 211 -13.99 -0.62 -8.08
CA GLY A 211 -15.27 -0.80 -8.78
C GLY A 211 -15.92 0.49 -9.31
N LYS A 212 -15.19 1.61 -9.33
CA LYS A 212 -15.67 2.91 -9.81
C LYS A 212 -15.11 3.28 -11.19
N ASP A 213 -14.62 2.33 -11.96
CA ASP A 213 -13.94 2.54 -13.27
C ASP A 213 -12.73 3.50 -13.21
N ILE A 214 -12.24 3.81 -11.99
CA ILE A 214 -11.10 4.66 -11.78
C ILE A 214 -9.84 3.80 -11.87
N PRO A 215 -8.86 4.15 -12.73
CA PRO A 215 -7.59 3.42 -12.80
C PRO A 215 -6.93 3.39 -11.42
N THR A 216 -6.68 2.18 -10.92
CA THR A 216 -6.13 2.00 -9.58
C THR A 216 -4.86 1.17 -9.63
N LEU A 217 -3.81 1.64 -8.96
CA LEU A 217 -2.55 0.95 -8.77
C LEU A 217 -2.36 0.61 -7.29
N VAL A 218 -2.21 -0.66 -6.99
CA VAL A 218 -1.80 -1.13 -5.65
C VAL A 218 -0.36 -1.61 -5.74
N VAL A 219 0.52 -1.03 -4.95
CA VAL A 219 1.93 -1.42 -4.86
C VAL A 219 2.17 -2.14 -3.54
N LEU A 220 2.60 -3.38 -3.62
CA LEU A 220 2.97 -4.20 -2.47
C LEU A 220 4.49 -4.33 -2.44
N ASP A 221 5.17 -3.39 -1.78
CA ASP A 221 6.61 -3.50 -1.56
C ASP A 221 6.88 -4.53 -0.46
N GLU A 222 7.92 -5.34 -0.63
CA GLU A 222 8.18 -6.51 0.21
C GLU A 222 6.98 -7.49 0.26
N CYS A 223 6.46 -7.87 -0.91
CA CYS A 223 5.24 -8.66 -1.05
C CYS A 223 5.25 -10.01 -0.30
N TRP A 224 6.43 -10.54 0.07
CA TRP A 224 6.58 -11.75 0.89
C TRP A 224 5.88 -11.64 2.25
N VAL A 225 5.69 -10.43 2.78
CA VAL A 225 4.96 -10.18 4.03
C VAL A 225 3.52 -10.70 3.92
N PHE A 226 2.87 -10.40 2.81
CA PHE A 226 1.50 -10.83 2.53
C PHE A 226 1.42 -12.33 2.23
N LEU A 227 2.52 -12.92 1.73
CA LEU A 227 2.58 -14.34 1.35
C LEU A 227 2.91 -15.28 2.51
N ARG A 228 3.16 -14.79 3.71
CA ARG A 228 3.43 -15.62 4.91
C ARG A 228 2.16 -16.11 5.60
N HIS A 229 1.07 -15.38 5.49
CA HIS A 229 -0.18 -15.66 6.19
C HIS A 229 -1.22 -16.23 5.23
N GLU A 230 -1.81 -17.38 5.57
CA GLU A 230 -2.77 -18.07 4.70
C GLU A 230 -3.98 -17.18 4.33
N ARG A 231 -4.52 -16.43 5.29
CA ARG A 231 -5.64 -15.51 5.04
C ARG A 231 -5.26 -14.42 4.03
N MET A 232 -4.05 -13.86 4.13
CA MET A 232 -3.57 -12.87 3.17
C MET A 232 -3.27 -13.48 1.80
N LYS A 233 -2.73 -14.71 1.74
CA LYS A 233 -2.57 -15.42 0.46
C LYS A 233 -3.89 -15.59 -0.25
N ALA A 234 -4.92 -16.07 0.46
CA ALA A 234 -6.26 -16.22 -0.10
C ALA A 234 -6.81 -14.89 -0.64
N LYS A 235 -6.61 -13.79 0.09
CA LYS A 235 -7.02 -12.45 -0.34
C LYS A 235 -6.25 -11.96 -1.57
N ILE A 236 -4.94 -12.16 -1.62
CA ILE A 236 -4.12 -11.85 -2.80
C ILE A 236 -4.56 -12.68 -4.01
N GLU A 237 -4.82 -13.96 -3.82
CA GLU A 237 -5.30 -14.84 -4.90
C GLU A 237 -6.67 -14.39 -5.44
N GLU A 238 -7.58 -13.99 -4.57
CA GLU A 238 -8.86 -13.39 -4.94
C GLU A 238 -8.64 -12.10 -5.75
N TRP A 239 -7.79 -11.20 -5.26
CA TRP A 239 -7.48 -9.93 -5.91
C TRP A 239 -6.90 -10.12 -7.31
N LEU A 240 -5.99 -11.05 -7.50
CA LEU A 240 -5.42 -11.36 -8.81
C LEU A 240 -6.49 -11.80 -9.84
N LYS A 241 -7.58 -12.38 -9.37
CA LYS A 241 -8.70 -12.81 -10.23
C LYS A 241 -9.71 -11.70 -10.53
N VAL A 242 -9.95 -10.78 -9.59
CA VAL A 242 -11.07 -9.83 -9.68
C VAL A 242 -10.66 -8.38 -9.99
N LEU A 243 -9.45 -7.95 -9.61
CA LEU A 243 -9.05 -6.55 -9.72
C LEU A 243 -9.00 -6.03 -11.16
N ARG A 244 -8.68 -6.89 -12.13
CA ARG A 244 -8.71 -6.51 -13.54
C ARG A 244 -10.09 -5.99 -13.98
N LYS A 245 -11.16 -6.59 -13.47
CA LYS A 245 -12.53 -6.15 -13.74
C LYS A 245 -12.87 -4.82 -13.06
N ALA A 246 -12.16 -4.49 -12.00
CA ALA A 246 -12.30 -3.23 -11.25
C ALA A 246 -11.35 -2.13 -11.75
N ASN A 247 -10.75 -2.29 -12.95
CA ASN A 247 -9.74 -1.37 -13.49
C ASN A 247 -8.55 -1.13 -12.53
N ALA A 248 -8.15 -2.19 -11.81
CA ALA A 248 -7.09 -2.11 -10.81
C ALA A 248 -5.95 -3.08 -11.13
N SER A 249 -4.71 -2.61 -10.97
CA SER A 249 -3.47 -3.36 -11.16
C SER A 249 -2.72 -3.48 -9.85
N VAL A 250 -2.07 -4.63 -9.64
CA VAL A 250 -1.15 -4.85 -8.51
C VAL A 250 0.28 -4.93 -9.02
N VAL A 251 1.17 -4.23 -8.35
CA VAL A 251 2.63 -4.38 -8.49
C VAL A 251 3.15 -5.09 -7.27
N PHE A 252 3.60 -6.32 -7.46
CA PHE A 252 4.32 -7.08 -6.45
C PHE A 252 5.79 -6.76 -6.54
N ALA A 253 6.41 -6.33 -5.47
CA ALA A 253 7.84 -6.09 -5.42
C ALA A 253 8.47 -6.90 -4.29
N THR A 254 9.65 -7.49 -4.54
CA THR A 254 10.41 -8.23 -3.54
C THR A 254 11.91 -8.15 -3.83
N GLN A 255 12.70 -8.31 -2.76
CA GLN A 255 14.14 -8.41 -2.86
C GLN A 255 14.60 -9.86 -3.09
N SER A 256 13.77 -10.84 -2.76
CA SER A 256 14.11 -12.25 -2.78
C SER A 256 13.23 -13.04 -3.75
N LEU A 257 13.88 -13.65 -4.73
CA LEU A 257 13.25 -14.61 -5.63
C LEU A 257 12.65 -15.81 -4.86
N SER A 258 13.36 -16.27 -3.82
CA SER A 258 12.98 -17.44 -3.04
C SER A 258 11.70 -17.25 -2.22
N ASP A 259 11.35 -16.03 -1.88
CA ASP A 259 10.17 -15.74 -1.05
C ASP A 259 8.87 -16.01 -1.81
N ILE A 260 8.87 -15.69 -3.12
CA ILE A 260 7.73 -16.03 -3.99
C ILE A 260 7.70 -17.53 -4.26
N GLU A 261 8.84 -18.13 -4.62
CA GLU A 261 8.93 -19.54 -4.98
C GLU A 261 8.45 -20.49 -3.87
N LYS A 262 8.66 -20.12 -2.61
CA LYS A 262 8.21 -20.91 -1.46
C LYS A 262 6.71 -20.76 -1.14
N SER A 263 6.05 -19.79 -1.76
CA SER A 263 4.63 -19.58 -1.53
C SER A 263 3.77 -20.58 -2.27
N SER A 264 2.71 -21.07 -1.62
CA SER A 264 1.70 -21.95 -2.24
C SER A 264 0.98 -21.33 -3.45
N ILE A 265 0.95 -20.00 -3.54
CA ILE A 265 0.35 -19.24 -4.65
C ILE A 265 1.39 -18.71 -5.66
N ALA A 266 2.61 -19.23 -5.64
CA ALA A 266 3.69 -18.79 -6.55
C ALA A 266 3.30 -18.90 -8.03
N SER A 267 2.69 -20.01 -8.43
CA SER A 267 2.20 -20.20 -9.81
C SER A 267 1.14 -19.15 -10.17
N THR A 268 0.17 -18.91 -9.29
CA THR A 268 -0.88 -17.92 -9.50
C THR A 268 -0.29 -16.51 -9.72
N ILE A 269 0.70 -16.11 -8.91
CA ILE A 269 1.39 -14.81 -9.06
C ILE A 269 2.13 -14.76 -10.40
N LYS A 270 2.90 -15.81 -10.75
CA LYS A 270 3.67 -15.87 -12.00
C LYS A 270 2.78 -15.76 -13.23
N ASP A 271 1.62 -16.42 -13.21
CA ASP A 271 0.67 -16.45 -14.33
C ASP A 271 -0.13 -15.13 -14.42
N ALA A 272 -0.54 -14.57 -13.29
CA ALA A 272 -1.29 -13.32 -13.26
C ALA A 272 -0.41 -12.09 -13.60
N CYS A 273 0.86 -12.09 -13.20
CA CYS A 273 1.80 -11.02 -13.49
C CYS A 273 2.42 -11.20 -14.88
N MET A 274 1.68 -10.76 -15.92
CA MET A 274 2.13 -10.83 -17.32
C MET A 274 3.37 -9.99 -17.60
N THR A 275 3.60 -8.95 -16.82
CA THR A 275 4.81 -8.12 -16.84
C THR A 275 5.71 -8.47 -15.68
N LYS A 276 6.99 -8.71 -15.97
CA LYS A 276 8.02 -8.97 -14.98
C LYS A 276 9.19 -8.03 -15.23
N ILE A 277 9.69 -7.42 -14.16
CA ILE A 277 10.88 -6.55 -14.22
C ILE A 277 11.92 -7.11 -13.27
N PHE A 278 13.08 -7.41 -13.81
CA PHE A 278 14.19 -7.96 -13.05
C PHE A 278 15.29 -6.90 -12.94
N LEU A 279 15.71 -6.64 -11.71
CA LEU A 279 16.82 -5.77 -11.39
C LEU A 279 18.14 -6.54 -11.52
N PRO A 280 19.25 -5.85 -11.72
CA PRO A 280 20.58 -6.46 -11.77
C PRO A 280 20.90 -7.33 -10.55
N ASN A 281 21.40 -8.52 -10.80
CA ASN A 281 21.78 -9.50 -9.78
C ASN A 281 23.01 -10.26 -10.20
N GLU A 282 24.13 -9.99 -9.59
CA GLU A 282 25.45 -10.59 -9.86
C GLU A 282 25.51 -12.12 -9.62
N ASN A 283 24.48 -12.68 -9.00
CA ASN A 283 24.33 -14.12 -8.76
C ASN A 283 23.30 -14.78 -9.70
N ALA A 284 22.85 -14.07 -10.73
CA ALA A 284 21.78 -14.56 -11.60
C ALA A 284 22.19 -15.82 -12.36
N LEU A 285 23.41 -15.87 -12.92
CA LEU A 285 23.94 -17.02 -13.65
C LEU A 285 24.39 -18.15 -12.73
N SER A 286 24.88 -17.83 -11.54
CA SER A 286 25.46 -18.80 -10.63
C SER A 286 24.42 -19.48 -9.76
N THR A 287 24.00 -18.82 -8.71
CA THR A 287 23.16 -19.40 -7.64
C THR A 287 21.67 -19.41 -8.01
N HIS A 288 21.21 -18.44 -8.80
CA HIS A 288 19.78 -18.22 -9.04
C HIS A 288 19.30 -18.64 -10.45
N SER A 289 20.15 -19.21 -11.32
CA SER A 289 19.81 -19.53 -12.71
C SER A 289 18.51 -20.34 -12.83
N LYS A 290 18.38 -21.42 -12.07
CA LYS A 290 17.18 -22.28 -12.08
C LYS A 290 15.90 -21.53 -11.69
N ILE A 291 16.01 -20.57 -10.78
CA ILE A 291 14.84 -19.76 -10.35
C ILE A 291 14.41 -18.84 -11.49
N TYR A 292 15.36 -18.17 -12.15
CA TYR A 292 15.07 -17.31 -13.29
C TYR A 292 14.51 -18.09 -14.48
N GLU A 293 14.99 -19.32 -14.73
CA GLU A 293 14.41 -20.24 -15.72
C GLU A 293 12.94 -20.54 -15.41
N GLY A 294 12.57 -20.68 -14.13
CA GLY A 294 11.19 -20.81 -13.66
C GLY A 294 10.28 -19.60 -13.96
N TYR A 295 10.84 -18.46 -14.38
CA TYR A 295 10.13 -17.31 -14.93
C TYR A 295 10.14 -17.25 -16.46
N ASN A 296 10.52 -18.34 -17.12
CA ASN A 296 10.66 -18.47 -18.58
C ASN A 296 11.71 -17.53 -19.19
N LEU A 297 12.78 -17.23 -18.46
CA LEU A 297 13.90 -16.47 -18.99
C LEU A 297 14.89 -17.37 -19.70
N SER A 298 15.37 -16.94 -20.88
CA SER A 298 16.46 -17.60 -21.59
C SER A 298 17.79 -17.38 -20.87
N GLN A 299 18.79 -18.22 -21.14
CA GLN A 299 20.16 -18.06 -20.62
C GLN A 299 20.77 -16.70 -20.99
N ILE A 300 20.43 -16.17 -22.16
CA ILE A 300 20.86 -14.82 -22.59
C ILE A 300 20.23 -13.75 -21.69
N ALA A 301 18.94 -13.86 -21.37
CA ALA A 301 18.25 -12.92 -20.49
C ALA A 301 18.82 -12.96 -19.07
N ILE A 302 19.11 -14.17 -18.54
CA ILE A 302 19.74 -14.35 -17.23
C ILE A 302 21.15 -13.74 -17.21
N ALA A 303 21.95 -13.97 -18.26
CA ALA A 303 23.26 -13.33 -18.41
C ALA A 303 23.18 -11.81 -18.52
N THR A 304 22.09 -11.29 -19.08
CA THR A 304 21.84 -9.84 -19.13
C THR A 304 21.56 -9.27 -17.73
N ILE A 305 20.77 -9.96 -16.90
CA ILE A 305 20.53 -9.57 -15.49
C ILE A 305 21.85 -9.57 -14.70
N ASP A 306 22.67 -10.59 -14.90
CA ASP A 306 23.95 -10.76 -14.20
C ASP A 306 24.93 -9.61 -14.46
N ARG A 307 24.96 -9.11 -15.71
CA ARG A 307 25.89 -8.06 -16.17
C ARG A 307 25.33 -6.66 -16.16
N ALA A 308 24.05 -6.48 -15.91
CA ALA A 308 23.39 -5.17 -15.96
C ALA A 308 23.88 -4.24 -14.84
N TYR A 309 23.90 -2.94 -15.13
CA TYR A 309 24.29 -1.92 -14.16
C TYR A 309 23.16 -1.63 -13.17
N GLY A 310 23.43 -1.80 -11.87
CA GLY A 310 22.52 -1.48 -10.79
C GLY A 310 22.07 -0.02 -10.81
N GLN A 311 20.85 0.24 -10.34
CA GLN A 311 20.20 1.56 -10.24
C GLN A 311 19.92 2.24 -11.58
N ARG A 312 20.22 1.61 -12.70
CA ARG A 312 20.09 2.20 -14.02
C ARG A 312 19.46 1.28 -15.06
N GLN A 313 19.84 0.03 -15.08
CA GLN A 313 19.38 -0.93 -16.08
C GLN A 313 18.43 -1.96 -15.46
N TYR A 314 17.40 -2.31 -16.20
CA TYR A 314 16.33 -3.23 -15.79
C TYR A 314 15.95 -4.13 -16.95
N LEU A 315 15.77 -5.43 -16.69
CA LEU A 315 15.28 -6.36 -17.67
C LEU A 315 13.76 -6.46 -17.60
N TYR A 316 13.09 -5.98 -18.62
CA TYR A 316 11.65 -6.13 -18.81
C TYR A 316 11.35 -7.44 -19.54
N ASN A 317 10.38 -8.20 -19.05
CA ASN A 317 9.88 -9.41 -19.68
C ASN A 317 8.34 -9.42 -19.67
N SER A 318 7.75 -9.70 -20.81
CA SER A 318 6.30 -9.82 -20.98
C SER A 318 5.95 -10.69 -22.16
N LYS A 319 4.65 -10.86 -22.46
CA LYS A 319 4.15 -11.53 -23.67
C LYS A 319 4.65 -10.92 -24.99
N TYR A 320 5.11 -9.69 -24.95
CA TYR A 320 5.64 -8.97 -26.13
C TYR A 320 7.15 -9.15 -26.30
N GLY A 321 7.82 -9.88 -25.41
CA GLY A 321 9.24 -10.17 -25.45
C GLY A 321 10.02 -9.68 -24.24
N THR A 322 11.35 -9.84 -24.35
CA THR A 322 12.30 -9.48 -23.29
C THR A 322 13.18 -8.34 -23.78
N ARG A 323 13.36 -7.31 -22.92
CA ARG A 323 14.14 -6.11 -23.26
C ARG A 323 14.90 -5.60 -22.07
N LEU A 324 16.17 -5.28 -22.25
CA LEU A 324 16.92 -4.43 -21.33
C LEU A 324 16.55 -2.97 -21.61
N PHE A 325 16.25 -2.18 -20.58
CA PHE A 325 16.03 -0.75 -20.72
C PHE A 325 16.81 0.01 -19.64
N GLU A 326 17.06 1.28 -19.89
CA GLU A 326 17.66 2.20 -18.94
C GLU A 326 16.62 3.17 -18.42
N LEU A 327 16.62 3.40 -17.10
CA LEU A 327 15.83 4.42 -16.46
C LEU A 327 16.69 5.69 -16.32
N ASN A 328 16.51 6.61 -17.25
CA ASN A 328 17.20 7.89 -17.24
C ASN A 328 16.30 8.94 -16.61
N LEU A 329 16.58 9.29 -15.36
CA LEU A 329 15.85 10.29 -14.60
C LEU A 329 16.66 11.59 -14.48
N SER A 330 15.96 12.71 -14.60
CA SER A 330 16.52 14.02 -14.27
C SER A 330 16.80 14.15 -12.77
N ARG A 331 17.59 15.12 -12.37
CA ARG A 331 17.81 15.42 -10.96
C ARG A 331 16.54 15.85 -10.26
N LEU A 332 15.60 16.50 -10.96
CA LEU A 332 14.29 16.88 -10.43
C LEU A 332 13.43 15.64 -10.12
N GLU A 333 13.37 14.66 -11.03
CA GLU A 333 12.65 13.42 -10.76
C GLU A 333 13.28 12.65 -9.60
N LEU A 334 14.61 12.56 -9.56
CA LEU A 334 15.34 11.90 -8.46
C LEU A 334 15.15 12.62 -7.11
N ALA A 335 14.91 13.93 -7.10
CA ALA A 335 14.62 14.66 -5.87
C ALA A 335 13.34 14.16 -5.18
N TYR A 336 12.43 13.54 -5.91
CA TYR A 336 11.20 12.93 -5.37
C TYR A 336 11.27 11.42 -5.25
N VAL A 337 11.56 10.70 -6.35
CA VAL A 337 11.52 9.23 -6.36
C VAL A 337 12.76 8.59 -5.76
N GLY A 338 13.86 9.34 -5.68
CA GLY A 338 15.14 8.90 -5.08
C GLY A 338 15.36 9.39 -3.65
N ALA A 339 14.41 10.12 -3.07
CA ALA A 339 14.53 10.75 -1.75
C ALA A 339 14.25 9.76 -0.60
N GLY A 340 15.07 8.72 -0.51
CA GLY A 340 14.97 7.71 0.55
C GLY A 340 15.75 8.02 1.83
N ASP A 341 16.49 9.13 1.87
CA ASP A 341 17.28 9.55 3.03
C ASP A 341 16.41 10.21 4.11
N ASP A 342 16.79 10.06 5.38
CA ASP A 342 16.00 10.50 6.52
C ASP A 342 15.85 12.03 6.59
N MET A 343 16.82 12.78 6.11
CA MET A 343 16.73 14.24 6.10
C MET A 343 15.68 14.74 5.12
N SER A 344 15.61 14.15 3.93
CA SER A 344 14.55 14.46 2.95
C SER A 344 13.16 14.11 3.47
N LYS A 345 13.00 12.96 4.13
CA LYS A 345 11.73 12.53 4.77
C LYS A 345 11.29 13.48 5.88
N LEU A 346 12.23 13.89 6.74
CA LEU A 346 11.97 14.83 7.82
C LEU A 346 11.62 16.23 7.29
N MET A 347 12.35 16.69 6.25
CA MET A 347 12.13 18.01 5.69
C MET A 347 10.78 18.14 5.01
N ILE A 348 10.39 17.17 4.18
CA ILE A 348 9.07 17.21 3.52
C ILE A 348 7.92 17.20 4.53
N GLU A 349 8.06 16.47 5.64
CA GLU A 349 7.06 16.42 6.71
C GLU A 349 6.94 17.78 7.41
N LYS A 350 8.04 18.37 7.86
CA LYS A 350 8.06 19.70 8.47
C LYS A 350 7.47 20.78 7.56
N LEU A 351 7.82 20.75 6.28
CA LEU A 351 7.28 21.68 5.29
C LEU A 351 5.78 21.46 5.10
N SER A 352 5.35 20.18 5.04
CA SER A 352 3.94 19.81 4.95
C SER A 352 3.14 20.40 6.11
N ASP A 353 3.57 20.18 7.35
CA ASP A 353 2.90 20.69 8.54
C ASP A 353 2.83 22.23 8.51
N THR A 354 3.96 22.88 8.20
CA THR A 354 4.03 24.35 8.12
C THR A 354 3.02 24.93 7.10
N TYR A 355 2.92 24.31 5.93
CA TYR A 355 2.01 24.81 4.89
C TYR A 355 0.56 24.37 5.08
N MET A 356 0.29 23.23 5.74
CA MET A 356 -1.07 22.84 6.14
C MET A 356 -1.67 23.86 7.10
N ASP A 357 -0.88 24.36 8.07
CA ASP A 357 -1.32 25.40 8.99
C ASP A 357 -1.62 26.74 8.27
N GLN A 358 -0.88 27.04 7.20
CA GLN A 358 -1.10 28.27 6.40
C GLN A 358 -2.27 28.17 5.41
N TYR A 359 -2.59 26.96 4.96
CA TYR A 359 -3.63 26.68 3.96
C TYR A 359 -4.56 25.55 4.41
N PRO A 360 -5.32 25.74 5.51
CA PRO A 360 -6.12 24.68 6.09
C PRO A 360 -7.38 24.35 5.26
N GLU A 361 -7.80 25.26 4.34
CA GLU A 361 -9.02 25.04 3.56
C GLU A 361 -8.75 24.10 2.38
N PRO A 362 -9.62 23.08 2.16
CA PRO A 362 -9.48 22.14 1.05
C PRO A 362 -9.42 22.79 -0.34
N GLU A 363 -10.10 23.94 -0.50
CA GLU A 363 -10.13 24.72 -1.74
C GLU A 363 -8.76 25.30 -2.10
N ARG A 364 -7.88 25.50 -1.11
CA ARG A 364 -6.52 26.02 -1.28
C ARG A 364 -5.46 24.94 -1.41
N LYS A 365 -5.87 23.68 -1.62
CA LYS A 365 -4.94 22.55 -1.79
C LYS A 365 -3.89 22.80 -2.89
N HIS A 366 -4.23 23.49 -3.95
CA HIS A 366 -3.27 23.83 -5.03
C HIS A 366 -2.20 24.81 -4.56
N GLU A 367 -2.56 25.79 -3.74
CA GLU A 367 -1.60 26.75 -3.16
C GLU A 367 -0.67 26.05 -2.17
N TYR A 368 -1.24 25.22 -1.32
CA TYR A 368 -0.48 24.35 -0.42
C TYR A 368 0.57 23.54 -1.17
N LEU A 369 0.17 22.74 -2.17
CA LEU A 369 1.08 21.91 -2.93
C LEU A 369 2.15 22.72 -3.68
N ARG A 370 1.77 23.85 -4.24
CA ARG A 370 2.69 24.76 -4.92
C ARG A 370 3.79 25.23 -3.98
N ASN A 371 3.43 25.75 -2.81
CA ASN A 371 4.39 26.29 -1.85
C ASN A 371 5.24 25.21 -1.20
N LEU A 372 4.62 24.07 -0.86
CA LEU A 372 5.32 22.88 -0.37
C LEU A 372 6.44 22.46 -1.34
N ASN A 373 6.09 22.25 -2.62
CA ASN A 373 7.05 21.79 -3.61
C ASN A 373 8.15 22.82 -3.90
N LYS A 374 7.83 24.12 -3.96
CA LYS A 374 8.85 25.18 -4.08
C LYS A 374 9.83 25.14 -2.91
N ALA A 375 9.35 25.07 -1.69
CA ALA A 375 10.19 25.02 -0.50
C ALA A 375 11.05 23.76 -0.45
N TYR A 376 10.48 22.60 -0.81
CA TYR A 376 11.21 21.34 -0.84
C TYR A 376 12.32 21.35 -1.91
N LEU A 377 12.06 21.84 -3.11
CA LEU A 377 13.09 21.94 -4.16
C LEU A 377 14.17 22.97 -3.81
N LYS A 378 13.80 24.08 -3.14
CA LYS A 378 14.78 25.02 -2.60
C LYS A 378 15.70 24.33 -1.58
N TYR A 379 15.17 23.53 -0.67
CA TYR A 379 15.96 22.70 0.24
C TYR A 379 16.91 21.76 -0.54
N LYS A 380 16.43 21.05 -1.58
CA LYS A 380 17.27 20.18 -2.40
C LYS A 380 18.37 20.92 -3.15
N TYR A 381 18.13 22.17 -3.56
CA TYR A 381 19.13 23.04 -4.15
C TYR A 381 20.21 23.43 -3.12
N ASP A 382 19.79 23.83 -1.93
CA ASP A 382 20.71 24.22 -0.86
C ASP A 382 21.59 23.03 -0.41
N GLU A 383 21.08 21.80 -0.49
CA GLU A 383 21.83 20.54 -0.31
C GLU A 383 22.73 20.17 -1.51
N GLY A 384 22.71 20.92 -2.59
CA GLY A 384 23.49 20.64 -3.81
C GLY A 384 23.02 19.41 -4.60
N LYS A 385 21.79 18.94 -4.36
CA LYS A 385 21.21 17.75 -5.03
C LYS A 385 20.63 18.09 -6.41
N ILE A 386 20.20 19.33 -6.62
CA ILE A 386 19.73 19.84 -7.90
C ILE A 386 20.53 21.12 -8.26
N SER A 387 20.61 21.44 -9.54
CA SER A 387 21.28 22.64 -10.02
C SER A 387 20.36 23.88 -9.96
N ARG A 388 20.95 25.07 -10.16
CA ARG A 388 20.19 26.31 -10.31
C ARG A 388 19.24 26.26 -11.52
N GLU A 389 19.70 25.69 -12.62
CA GLU A 389 18.90 25.49 -13.84
C GLU A 389 17.69 24.58 -13.56
N ASP A 390 17.90 23.46 -12.82
CA ASP A 390 16.80 22.57 -12.40
C ASP A 390 15.77 23.33 -11.56
N LEU A 391 16.21 24.22 -10.64
CA LEU A 391 15.31 25.00 -9.80
C LEU A 391 14.50 26.02 -10.61
N GLU A 392 15.12 26.71 -11.58
CA GLU A 392 14.44 27.65 -12.48
C GLU A 392 13.39 26.93 -13.38
N ILE A 393 13.72 25.75 -13.88
CA ILE A 393 12.77 24.91 -14.62
C ILE A 393 11.59 24.52 -13.73
N ALA A 394 11.87 24.07 -12.52
CA ALA A 394 10.84 23.66 -11.56
C ALA A 394 9.92 24.83 -11.18
N ASP A 395 10.46 26.01 -10.90
CA ASP A 395 9.68 27.20 -10.59
C ASP A 395 8.74 27.60 -11.74
N THR A 396 9.20 27.45 -12.98
CA THR A 396 8.38 27.68 -14.17
C THR A 396 7.23 26.69 -14.26
N ILE A 397 7.51 25.39 -14.07
CA ILE A 397 6.50 24.33 -14.10
C ILE A 397 5.48 24.55 -12.99
N ILE A 398 5.93 24.70 -11.74
CA ILE A 398 5.08 24.86 -10.56
C ILE A 398 4.21 26.13 -10.64
N SER A 399 4.73 27.20 -11.21
CA SER A 399 3.99 28.48 -11.35
C SER A 399 2.87 28.39 -12.40
N ASN A 400 3.00 27.51 -13.37
CA ASN A 400 1.99 27.26 -14.41
C ASN A 400 0.92 26.24 -13.99
N PHE A 401 1.07 25.57 -12.84
CA PHE A 401 0.01 24.71 -12.29
C PHE A 401 -1.16 25.59 -11.79
N LYS A 402 -2.28 25.47 -12.50
CA LYS A 402 -3.55 26.13 -12.15
C LYS A 402 -4.43 25.23 -11.32
#